data_1a6a9b187e038e3f9f06550b50b755c4
#
_entry.id   1a6a9b187e038e3f9f06550b50b755c4
#
_cell.length_a   1.000
_cell.length_b   1.000
_cell.length_c   1.000
_cell.angle_alpha   90.00
_cell.angle_beta   90.00
_cell.angle_gamma   90.00
#
_symmetry.space_group_name_H-M   'P 1'
#
loop_
_entity.id
_entity.type
_entity.pdbx_description
1 polymer ?
#
loop_
_entity_poly.entity_id
_entity_poly.type
_entity_poly.pdbx_seq_one_letter_code
_entity_poly.pdbx_strand_id
1 'polypeptide(L)'
;MNNILVTGGCGFIGGHLVDQLKANYPQAKIVVVDDLRTPGNHTIKGVKYYLSSIQDRVLLEELKTKYSFDTIFHLANTPRVRRAIEFPAETIDNNVTSTTAVCDIALEHSSHIYFAQSSSVQYDETVSNPYTLSKLFADEILRLYEIEYGVQVTNMFFYSVYGPREADYGPYSTVVRRFKQRVDMNEPLEIFGIGTKERDFTNVFDVVTNMMLMTEDPRIKNGEMKDVHFGRGKPVSINDIADAFNHNKVYKFDMPGEAQKTHCQEPYGEYLGDVLKYITEWKKLYVQQSDS
;
A
#
# COMPACT_ATOMS: atom_id res chain seq x y z
N MET A 1 -19.66 3.86 -8.67
CA MET A 1 -19.39 2.70 -7.80
C MET A 1 -20.54 2.50 -6.84
N ASN A 2 -21.17 1.31 -6.86
CA ASN A 2 -22.31 0.99 -6.01
C ASN A 2 -22.02 -0.20 -5.05
N ASN A 3 -21.25 -1.18 -5.52
CA ASN A 3 -20.91 -2.37 -4.75
C ASN A 3 -19.38 -2.56 -4.80
N ILE A 4 -18.71 -2.30 -3.70
CA ILE A 4 -17.26 -2.21 -3.64
C ILE A 4 -16.72 -3.30 -2.73
N LEU A 5 -15.74 -4.07 -3.22
CA LEU A 5 -14.93 -4.94 -2.40
C LEU A 5 -13.56 -4.28 -2.14
N VAL A 6 -13.14 -4.23 -0.88
CA VAL A 6 -11.80 -3.79 -0.50
C VAL A 6 -11.12 -4.93 0.24
N THR A 7 -10.12 -5.56 -0.33
CA THR A 7 -9.27 -6.50 0.39
C THR A 7 -8.11 -5.76 1.05
N GLY A 8 -7.74 -6.12 2.29
CA GLY A 8 -6.74 -5.37 3.05
C GLY A 8 -7.26 -4.03 3.59
N GLY A 9 -8.58 -3.89 3.76
CA GLY A 9 -9.22 -2.63 4.14
C GLY A 9 -9.10 -2.25 5.61
N CYS A 10 -8.57 -3.11 6.48
CA CYS A 10 -8.22 -2.79 7.87
C CYS A 10 -6.77 -2.30 8.01
N GLY A 11 -5.96 -2.42 6.95
CA GLY A 11 -4.57 -2.02 6.92
C GLY A 11 -4.36 -0.50 6.77
N PHE A 12 -3.10 -0.08 6.63
CA PHE A 12 -2.71 1.32 6.57
C PHE A 12 -3.38 2.09 5.42
N ILE A 13 -3.06 1.75 4.16
CA ILE A 13 -3.64 2.45 3.00
C ILE A 13 -5.13 2.10 2.86
N GLY A 14 -5.46 0.81 3.02
CA GLY A 14 -6.83 0.32 2.89
C GLY A 14 -7.81 0.97 3.84
N GLY A 15 -7.44 1.19 5.11
CA GLY A 15 -8.29 1.87 6.09
C GLY A 15 -8.59 3.32 5.72
N HIS A 16 -7.60 4.06 5.21
CA HIS A 16 -7.83 5.42 4.69
C HIS A 16 -8.69 5.42 3.43
N LEU A 17 -8.50 4.43 2.54
CA LEU A 17 -9.33 4.25 1.36
C LEU A 17 -10.79 3.98 1.74
N VAL A 18 -11.05 3.09 2.70
CA VAL A 18 -12.41 2.78 3.17
C VAL A 18 -13.10 4.02 3.75
N ASP A 19 -12.37 4.87 4.50
CA ASP A 19 -12.89 6.15 4.99
C ASP A 19 -13.32 7.06 3.83
N GLN A 20 -12.47 7.22 2.81
CA GLN A 20 -12.76 8.05 1.64
C GLN A 20 -13.90 7.48 0.80
N LEU A 21 -13.93 6.18 0.57
CA LEU A 21 -15.03 5.52 -0.15
C LEU A 21 -16.37 5.75 0.56
N LYS A 22 -16.41 5.61 1.89
CA LYS A 22 -17.65 5.82 2.64
C LYS A 22 -18.10 7.28 2.64
N ALA A 23 -17.16 8.22 2.65
CA ALA A 23 -17.45 9.65 2.58
C ALA A 23 -17.95 10.08 1.19
N ASN A 24 -17.30 9.62 0.12
CA ASN A 24 -17.64 10.02 -1.25
C ASN A 24 -18.83 9.23 -1.83
N TYR A 25 -19.02 7.98 -1.39
CA TYR A 25 -20.11 7.10 -1.86
C TYR A 25 -20.93 6.58 -0.67
N PRO A 26 -21.69 7.46 0.05
CA PRO A 26 -22.38 7.10 1.29
C PRO A 26 -23.45 6.00 1.11
N GLN A 27 -23.98 5.85 -0.12
CA GLN A 27 -24.98 4.84 -0.45
C GLN A 27 -24.35 3.53 -0.98
N ALA A 28 -23.06 3.51 -1.29
CA ALA A 28 -22.40 2.32 -1.78
C ALA A 28 -22.36 1.21 -0.70
N LYS A 29 -22.54 -0.02 -1.15
CA LYS A 29 -22.30 -1.20 -0.33
C LYS A 29 -20.81 -1.51 -0.35
N ILE A 30 -20.14 -1.26 0.76
CA ILE A 30 -18.71 -1.53 0.92
C ILE A 30 -18.55 -2.79 1.74
N VAL A 31 -17.84 -3.76 1.18
CA VAL A 31 -17.42 -5.00 1.84
C VAL A 31 -15.90 -4.99 1.97
N VAL A 32 -15.42 -5.25 3.17
CA VAL A 32 -13.98 -5.38 3.46
C VAL A 32 -13.66 -6.83 3.82
N VAL A 33 -12.59 -7.35 3.25
CA VAL A 33 -11.99 -8.63 3.64
C VAL A 33 -10.56 -8.38 4.09
N ASP A 34 -10.22 -8.80 5.32
CA ASP A 34 -8.89 -8.60 5.91
C ASP A 34 -8.62 -9.69 6.94
N ASP A 35 -7.46 -10.32 6.90
CA ASP A 35 -7.08 -11.37 7.86
C ASP A 35 -6.34 -10.84 9.10
N LEU A 36 -6.18 -9.50 9.19
CA LEU A 36 -5.49 -8.79 10.28
C LEU A 36 -4.03 -9.23 10.48
N ARG A 37 -3.41 -9.83 9.48
CA ARG A 37 -2.00 -10.28 9.52
C ARG A 37 -1.04 -9.10 9.67
N THR A 38 -1.36 -7.98 9.03
CA THR A 38 -0.64 -6.72 9.21
C THR A 38 -1.28 -5.93 10.36
N PRO A 39 -0.51 -5.41 11.32
CA PRO A 39 -1.05 -4.59 12.39
C PRO A 39 -1.86 -3.40 11.84
N GLY A 40 -3.11 -3.31 12.27
CA GLY A 40 -4.08 -2.31 11.87
C GLY A 40 -5.48 -2.91 12.06
N ASN A 41 -6.33 -2.25 12.84
CA ASN A 41 -7.68 -2.73 13.14
C ASN A 41 -8.70 -1.64 12.85
N HIS A 42 -8.46 -0.86 11.77
CA HIS A 42 -9.36 0.22 11.46
C HIS A 42 -10.69 -0.32 10.90
N THR A 43 -11.77 -0.04 11.61
CA THR A 43 -13.12 -0.34 11.15
C THR A 43 -14.03 0.86 11.36
N ILE A 44 -14.97 1.08 10.45
CA ILE A 44 -15.95 2.16 10.53
C ILE A 44 -17.38 1.64 10.44
N LYS A 45 -18.30 2.38 11.05
CA LYS A 45 -19.72 2.04 11.03
C LYS A 45 -20.30 2.11 9.60
N GLY A 46 -21.16 1.15 9.28
CA GLY A 46 -21.85 1.11 7.98
C GLY A 46 -21.04 0.49 6.84
N VAL A 47 -19.97 -0.23 7.18
CA VAL A 47 -19.19 -1.09 6.28
C VAL A 47 -19.29 -2.52 6.78
N LYS A 48 -19.40 -3.50 5.87
CA LYS A 48 -19.40 -4.92 6.20
C LYS A 48 -17.98 -5.46 6.21
N TYR A 49 -17.56 -6.07 7.32
CA TYR A 49 -16.23 -6.67 7.47
C TYR A 49 -16.31 -8.19 7.57
N TYR A 50 -15.43 -8.86 6.84
CA TYR A 50 -15.07 -10.26 7.00
C TYR A 50 -13.63 -10.32 7.47
N LEU A 51 -13.41 -10.70 8.73
CA LEU A 51 -12.08 -10.83 9.33
C LEU A 51 -11.54 -12.24 9.04
N SER A 52 -11.19 -12.47 7.80
CA SER A 52 -10.70 -13.74 7.25
C SER A 52 -9.81 -13.50 6.03
N SER A 53 -9.04 -14.51 5.65
CA SER A 53 -8.27 -14.45 4.40
C SER A 53 -9.21 -14.48 3.19
N ILE A 54 -8.91 -13.68 2.17
CA ILE A 54 -9.59 -13.75 0.86
C ILE A 54 -9.40 -15.11 0.17
N GLN A 55 -8.43 -15.91 0.62
CA GLN A 55 -8.15 -17.27 0.13
C GLN A 55 -9.05 -18.32 0.78
N ASP A 56 -9.84 -17.96 1.80
CA ASP A 56 -10.80 -18.89 2.42
C ASP A 56 -11.88 -19.26 1.40
N ARG A 57 -11.95 -20.55 1.05
CA ARG A 57 -12.85 -21.05 0.01
C ARG A 57 -14.31 -20.84 0.33
N VAL A 58 -14.70 -20.95 1.61
CA VAL A 58 -16.11 -20.75 2.03
C VAL A 58 -16.48 -19.29 1.87
N LEU A 59 -15.60 -18.39 2.33
CA LEU A 59 -15.79 -16.95 2.14
C LEU A 59 -15.80 -16.58 0.67
N LEU A 60 -14.89 -17.13 -0.14
CA LEU A 60 -14.80 -16.85 -1.57
C LEU A 60 -16.13 -17.18 -2.27
N GLU A 61 -16.71 -18.36 -2.01
CA GLU A 61 -18.00 -18.75 -2.56
C GLU A 61 -19.15 -17.89 -2.02
N GLU A 62 -19.11 -17.47 -0.75
CA GLU A 62 -20.08 -16.51 -0.20
C GLU A 62 -19.99 -15.17 -0.93
N LEU A 63 -18.79 -14.64 -1.16
CA LEU A 63 -18.60 -13.37 -1.86
C LEU A 63 -19.10 -13.44 -3.30
N LYS A 64 -18.85 -14.53 -4.02
CA LYS A 64 -19.30 -14.74 -5.40
C LYS A 64 -20.82 -14.87 -5.52
N THR A 65 -21.47 -15.50 -4.55
CA THR A 65 -22.90 -15.81 -4.64
C THR A 65 -23.81 -14.74 -4.00
N LYS A 66 -23.33 -14.07 -2.95
CA LYS A 66 -24.15 -13.13 -2.16
C LYS A 66 -24.07 -11.68 -2.64
N TYR A 67 -23.02 -11.34 -3.35
CA TYR A 67 -22.73 -9.98 -3.80
C TYR A 67 -22.66 -9.92 -5.33
N SER A 68 -22.61 -8.70 -5.85
CA SER A 68 -22.29 -8.39 -7.25
C SER A 68 -21.46 -7.12 -7.22
N PHE A 69 -20.14 -7.27 -7.11
CA PHE A 69 -19.21 -6.13 -7.04
C PHE A 69 -19.03 -5.52 -8.43
N ASP A 70 -19.07 -4.20 -8.51
CA ASP A 70 -18.67 -3.46 -9.71
C ASP A 70 -17.19 -3.04 -9.65
N THR A 71 -16.64 -2.94 -8.44
CA THR A 71 -15.31 -2.41 -8.18
C THR A 71 -14.61 -3.21 -7.09
N ILE A 72 -13.36 -3.59 -7.33
CA ILE A 72 -12.52 -4.30 -6.36
C ILE A 72 -11.21 -3.54 -6.17
N PHE A 73 -10.94 -3.07 -4.94
CA PHE A 73 -9.62 -2.60 -4.55
C PHE A 73 -8.86 -3.73 -3.86
N HIS A 74 -7.85 -4.27 -4.56
CA HIS A 74 -7.06 -5.38 -4.04
C HIS A 74 -5.77 -4.88 -3.37
N LEU A 75 -5.82 -4.67 -2.03
CA LEU A 75 -4.69 -4.24 -1.22
C LEU A 75 -4.20 -5.33 -0.24
N ALA A 76 -4.88 -6.47 -0.13
CA ALA A 76 -4.52 -7.60 0.72
C ALA A 76 -3.28 -8.34 0.19
N ASN A 77 -2.13 -7.77 0.42
CA ASN A 77 -0.84 -8.35 0.07
C ASN A 77 0.11 -8.25 1.26
N THR A 78 1.00 -9.23 1.42
CA THR A 78 2.11 -9.14 2.39
C THR A 78 3.13 -8.12 1.88
N PRO A 79 3.21 -6.93 2.48
CA PRO A 79 4.10 -5.87 2.02
C PRO A 79 5.50 -6.03 2.62
N ARG A 80 6.47 -5.29 2.10
CA ARG A 80 7.83 -5.08 2.59
C ARG A 80 8.85 -6.15 2.19
N VAL A 81 9.93 -5.67 1.59
CA VAL A 81 11.09 -6.47 1.17
C VAL A 81 11.69 -7.24 2.34
N ARG A 82 11.89 -6.59 3.50
CA ARG A 82 12.46 -7.22 4.69
C ARG A 82 11.65 -8.43 5.16
N ARG A 83 10.33 -8.28 5.24
CA ARG A 83 9.43 -9.38 5.65
C ARG A 83 9.51 -10.55 4.66
N ALA A 84 9.56 -10.23 3.36
CA ALA A 84 9.63 -11.23 2.31
C ALA A 84 10.97 -12.00 2.31
N ILE A 85 12.08 -11.36 2.64
CA ILE A 85 13.38 -12.04 2.80
C ILE A 85 13.33 -13.01 3.97
N GLU A 86 12.69 -12.63 5.08
CA GLU A 86 12.56 -13.45 6.28
C GLU A 86 11.59 -14.63 6.07
N PHE A 87 10.50 -14.41 5.32
CA PHE A 87 9.45 -15.40 5.07
C PHE A 87 9.07 -15.46 3.58
N PRO A 88 9.98 -15.96 2.71
CA PRO A 88 9.82 -15.86 1.27
C PRO A 88 8.64 -16.67 0.73
N ALA A 89 8.50 -17.93 1.16
CA ALA A 89 7.44 -18.81 0.70
C ALA A 89 6.05 -18.27 1.08
N GLU A 90 5.88 -17.82 2.32
CA GLU A 90 4.63 -17.22 2.81
C GLU A 90 4.25 -15.96 2.02
N THR A 91 5.24 -15.10 1.72
CA THR A 91 4.99 -13.86 0.96
C THR A 91 4.55 -14.15 -0.47
N ILE A 92 5.24 -15.07 -1.15
CA ILE A 92 4.91 -15.45 -2.54
C ILE A 92 3.53 -16.11 -2.58
N ASP A 93 3.30 -17.11 -1.73
CA ASP A 93 2.01 -17.82 -1.67
C ASP A 93 0.85 -16.86 -1.41
N ASN A 94 0.98 -16.01 -0.38
CA ASN A 94 -0.08 -15.09 -0.02
C ASN A 94 -0.39 -14.10 -1.16
N ASN A 95 0.62 -13.46 -1.75
CA ASN A 95 0.40 -12.43 -2.76
C ASN A 95 -0.14 -13.00 -4.08
N VAL A 96 0.30 -14.19 -4.46
CA VAL A 96 -0.15 -14.88 -5.68
C VAL A 96 -1.57 -15.43 -5.51
N THR A 97 -1.80 -16.20 -4.44
CA THR A 97 -3.09 -16.88 -4.22
C THR A 97 -4.22 -15.90 -3.92
N SER A 98 -3.94 -14.82 -3.15
CA SER A 98 -4.94 -13.76 -2.92
C SER A 98 -5.33 -13.04 -4.21
N THR A 99 -4.38 -12.79 -5.11
CA THR A 99 -4.64 -12.18 -6.41
C THR A 99 -5.51 -13.07 -7.28
N THR A 100 -5.20 -14.38 -7.35
CA THR A 100 -6.02 -15.35 -8.08
C THR A 100 -7.45 -15.38 -7.55
N ALA A 101 -7.64 -15.43 -6.23
CA ALA A 101 -8.98 -15.40 -5.63
C ALA A 101 -9.78 -14.14 -5.99
N VAL A 102 -9.12 -12.98 -6.04
CA VAL A 102 -9.74 -11.72 -6.46
C VAL A 102 -10.08 -11.73 -7.95
N CYS A 103 -9.23 -12.29 -8.79
CA CYS A 103 -9.51 -12.46 -10.22
C CYS A 103 -10.75 -13.32 -10.46
N ASP A 104 -10.94 -14.40 -9.70
CA ASP A 104 -12.13 -15.26 -9.80
C ASP A 104 -13.42 -14.51 -9.41
N ILE A 105 -13.38 -13.66 -8.38
CA ILE A 105 -14.53 -12.80 -8.03
C ILE A 105 -14.80 -11.80 -9.16
N ALA A 106 -13.75 -11.17 -9.69
CA ALA A 106 -13.89 -10.17 -10.73
C ALA A 106 -14.46 -10.75 -12.04
N LEU A 107 -14.02 -11.95 -12.39
CA LEU A 107 -14.54 -12.68 -13.54
C LEU A 107 -16.05 -12.98 -13.38
N GLU A 108 -16.46 -13.50 -12.22
CA GLU A 108 -17.88 -13.81 -11.93
C GLU A 108 -18.78 -12.58 -12.01
N HIS A 109 -18.29 -11.42 -11.54
CA HIS A 109 -19.08 -10.20 -11.40
C HIS A 109 -18.84 -9.18 -12.52
N SER A 110 -17.89 -9.42 -13.41
CA SER A 110 -17.43 -8.42 -14.40
C SER A 110 -16.92 -7.14 -13.72
N SER A 111 -16.19 -7.30 -12.62
CA SER A 111 -15.68 -6.18 -11.81
C SER A 111 -14.42 -5.58 -12.41
N HIS A 112 -14.18 -4.28 -12.16
CA HIS A 112 -12.89 -3.65 -12.39
C HIS A 112 -11.98 -3.86 -11.17
N ILE A 113 -10.78 -4.41 -11.37
CA ILE A 113 -9.76 -4.59 -10.32
C ILE A 113 -8.82 -3.40 -10.32
N TYR A 114 -8.69 -2.74 -9.16
CA TYR A 114 -7.64 -1.78 -8.84
C TYR A 114 -6.62 -2.48 -7.95
N PHE A 115 -5.47 -2.86 -8.53
CA PHE A 115 -4.46 -3.68 -7.86
C PHE A 115 -3.36 -2.84 -7.24
N ALA A 116 -3.07 -3.06 -5.95
CA ALA A 116 -1.95 -2.43 -5.25
C ALA A 116 -0.60 -2.99 -5.74
N GLN A 117 -0.02 -2.37 -6.74
CA GLN A 117 1.32 -2.66 -7.25
C GLN A 117 2.38 -1.90 -6.45
N SER A 118 3.63 -2.26 -6.60
CA SER A 118 4.76 -1.62 -5.94
C SER A 118 5.69 -0.95 -6.94
N SER A 119 6.19 0.23 -6.60
CA SER A 119 7.24 0.87 -7.38
C SER A 119 8.52 0.03 -7.48
N SER A 120 8.74 -0.94 -6.58
CA SER A 120 9.93 -1.81 -6.61
C SER A 120 10.06 -2.62 -7.91
N VAL A 121 8.95 -2.96 -8.56
CA VAL A 121 8.98 -3.71 -9.83
C VAL A 121 9.55 -2.91 -11.00
N GLN A 122 9.69 -1.59 -10.87
CA GLN A 122 10.19 -0.70 -11.91
C GLN A 122 11.69 -0.40 -11.80
N TYR A 123 12.31 -0.67 -10.64
CA TYR A 123 13.68 -0.29 -10.35
C TYR A 123 14.63 -1.48 -10.19
N ASP A 124 14.12 -2.69 -10.13
CA ASP A 124 14.93 -3.90 -10.08
C ASP A 124 15.13 -4.43 -11.50
N GLU A 125 16.27 -4.11 -12.13
CA GLU A 125 16.67 -4.70 -13.42
C GLU A 125 16.78 -6.24 -13.33
N THR A 126 17.07 -6.74 -12.12
CA THR A 126 17.01 -8.16 -11.77
C THR A 126 16.16 -8.33 -10.53
N VAL A 127 15.21 -9.28 -10.55
CA VAL A 127 14.39 -9.58 -9.37
C VAL A 127 15.27 -9.97 -8.21
N SER A 128 15.48 -9.03 -7.28
CA SER A 128 16.47 -9.17 -6.22
C SER A 128 15.89 -9.63 -4.89
N ASN A 129 14.55 -9.72 -4.78
CA ASN A 129 13.89 -10.12 -3.54
C ASN A 129 12.51 -10.78 -3.77
N PRO A 130 12.05 -11.64 -2.81
CA PRO A 130 10.78 -12.36 -2.94
C PRO A 130 9.53 -11.47 -2.99
N TYR A 131 9.57 -10.27 -2.41
CA TYR A 131 8.45 -9.32 -2.48
C TYR A 131 8.24 -8.82 -3.92
N THR A 132 9.30 -8.32 -4.57
CA THR A 132 9.23 -7.86 -5.96
C THR A 132 8.80 -9.00 -6.88
N LEU A 133 9.36 -10.22 -6.67
CA LEU A 133 8.96 -11.41 -7.43
C LEU A 133 7.47 -11.72 -7.28
N SER A 134 6.94 -11.69 -6.06
CA SER A 134 5.52 -11.96 -5.81
C SER A 134 4.59 -10.94 -6.47
N LYS A 135 5.02 -9.67 -6.56
CA LYS A 135 4.27 -8.62 -7.25
C LYS A 135 4.28 -8.81 -8.78
N LEU A 136 5.40 -9.25 -9.35
CA LEU A 136 5.48 -9.58 -10.77
C LEU A 136 4.61 -10.81 -11.12
N PHE A 137 4.59 -11.84 -10.29
CA PHE A 137 3.70 -13.00 -10.50
C PHE A 137 2.23 -12.60 -10.41
N ALA A 138 1.86 -11.76 -9.45
CA ALA A 138 0.50 -11.24 -9.34
C ALA A 138 0.10 -10.43 -10.59
N ASP A 139 1.01 -9.60 -11.10
CA ASP A 139 0.79 -8.81 -12.33
C ASP A 139 0.57 -9.71 -13.56
N GLU A 140 1.38 -10.76 -13.72
CA GLU A 140 1.20 -11.72 -14.81
C GLU A 140 -0.13 -12.49 -14.73
N ILE A 141 -0.61 -12.80 -13.54
CA ILE A 141 -1.94 -13.40 -13.33
C ILE A 141 -3.03 -12.41 -13.75
N LEU A 142 -2.96 -11.16 -13.31
CA LEU A 142 -3.91 -10.13 -13.68
C LEU A 142 -3.94 -9.91 -15.19
N ARG A 143 -2.77 -9.84 -15.84
CA ARG A 143 -2.63 -9.72 -17.29
C ARG A 143 -3.25 -10.92 -18.02
N LEU A 144 -3.08 -12.15 -17.51
CA LEU A 144 -3.73 -13.33 -18.08
C LEU A 144 -5.26 -13.21 -18.03
N TYR A 145 -5.81 -12.82 -16.87
CA TYR A 145 -7.27 -12.64 -16.74
C TYR A 145 -7.80 -11.50 -17.61
N GLU A 146 -7.02 -10.45 -17.81
CA GLU A 146 -7.38 -9.37 -18.73
C GLU A 146 -7.43 -9.85 -20.18
N ILE A 147 -6.40 -10.57 -20.66
CA ILE A 147 -6.27 -11.00 -22.05
C ILE A 147 -7.28 -12.11 -22.39
N GLU A 148 -7.37 -13.13 -21.53
CA GLU A 148 -8.15 -14.34 -21.83
C GLU A 148 -9.62 -14.20 -21.44
N TYR A 149 -9.93 -13.42 -20.41
CA TYR A 149 -11.28 -13.34 -19.86
C TYR A 149 -11.90 -11.94 -19.89
N GLY A 150 -11.15 -10.91 -20.33
CA GLY A 150 -11.65 -9.54 -20.44
C GLY A 150 -11.87 -8.83 -19.10
N VAL A 151 -11.26 -9.29 -18.01
CA VAL A 151 -11.31 -8.62 -16.72
C VAL A 151 -10.61 -7.27 -16.81
N GLN A 152 -11.25 -6.19 -16.42
CA GLN A 152 -10.60 -4.88 -16.37
C GLN A 152 -9.64 -4.79 -15.17
N VAL A 153 -8.41 -4.34 -15.43
CA VAL A 153 -7.36 -4.18 -14.41
C VAL A 153 -6.73 -2.81 -14.51
N THR A 154 -6.48 -2.19 -13.35
CA THR A 154 -5.65 -0.99 -13.22
C THR A 154 -4.64 -1.21 -12.10
N ASN A 155 -3.35 -1.11 -12.43
CA ASN A 155 -2.25 -1.21 -11.49
C ASN A 155 -2.04 0.13 -10.78
N MET A 156 -2.00 0.13 -9.46
CA MET A 156 -1.73 1.28 -8.61
C MET A 156 -0.32 1.17 -8.04
N PHE A 157 0.64 1.89 -8.62
CA PHE A 157 2.03 1.88 -8.17
C PHE A 157 2.24 2.82 -7.00
N PHE A 158 2.47 2.28 -5.81
CA PHE A 158 2.71 3.06 -4.61
C PHE A 158 4.20 3.29 -4.35
N TYR A 159 4.55 4.54 -3.99
CA TYR A 159 5.91 4.99 -3.67
C TYR A 159 5.98 5.38 -2.20
N SER A 160 6.75 4.66 -1.40
CA SER A 160 7.08 4.92 0.01
C SER A 160 6.03 5.69 0.81
N VAL A 161 4.78 5.17 0.82
CA VAL A 161 3.64 5.83 1.48
C VAL A 161 3.90 5.96 2.98
N TYR A 162 3.64 7.16 3.54
CA TYR A 162 3.75 7.50 4.95
C TYR A 162 2.52 8.24 5.45
N GLY A 163 2.28 8.23 6.77
CA GLY A 163 1.19 8.98 7.39
C GLY A 163 0.66 8.35 8.67
N PRO A 164 -0.48 8.82 9.19
CA PRO A 164 -1.11 8.19 10.36
C PRO A 164 -1.58 6.77 10.06
N ARG A 165 -1.72 5.93 11.10
CA ARG A 165 -2.09 4.50 11.05
C ARG A 165 -1.07 3.59 10.38
N GLU A 166 0.18 4.04 10.15
CA GLU A 166 1.25 3.11 9.80
C GLU A 166 1.42 2.06 10.91
N ALA A 167 1.82 0.83 10.53
CA ALA A 167 2.08 -0.24 11.50
C ALA A 167 3.10 0.21 12.56
N ASP A 168 2.73 0.11 13.83
CA ASP A 168 3.51 0.63 14.94
C ASP A 168 4.82 -0.12 15.16
N TYR A 169 4.84 -1.44 14.95
CA TYR A 169 6.00 -2.28 15.27
C TYR A 169 6.25 -3.34 14.21
N GLY A 170 7.47 -3.87 14.22
CA GLY A 170 7.85 -5.02 13.43
C GLY A 170 8.25 -4.73 11.98
N PRO A 171 8.28 -5.77 11.15
CA PRO A 171 8.82 -5.69 9.79
C PRO A 171 7.93 -4.91 8.80
N TYR A 172 6.73 -4.54 9.22
CA TYR A 172 5.77 -3.79 8.40
C TYR A 172 5.88 -2.26 8.53
N SER A 173 6.61 -1.75 9.54
CA SER A 173 6.82 -0.32 9.76
C SER A 173 7.63 0.33 8.64
N THR A 174 7.24 1.56 8.25
CA THR A 174 8.04 2.39 7.32
C THR A 174 9.27 2.96 8.02
N VAL A 175 10.21 3.52 7.26
CA VAL A 175 11.37 4.19 7.85
C VAL A 175 10.96 5.40 8.70
N VAL A 176 9.97 6.18 8.24
CA VAL A 176 9.45 7.35 8.98
C VAL A 176 8.85 6.90 10.32
N ARG A 177 8.02 5.84 10.32
CA ARG A 177 7.42 5.32 11.54
C ARG A 177 8.45 4.73 12.49
N ARG A 178 9.40 3.95 11.99
CA ARG A 178 10.50 3.40 12.80
C ARG A 178 11.33 4.50 13.47
N PHE A 179 11.62 5.59 12.76
CA PHE A 179 12.38 6.70 13.34
C PHE A 179 11.58 7.41 14.44
N LYS A 180 10.26 7.62 14.25
CA LYS A 180 9.39 8.13 15.32
C LYS A 180 9.46 7.26 16.56
N GLN A 181 9.31 5.95 16.42
CA GLN A 181 9.37 5.02 17.55
C GLN A 181 10.70 5.08 18.29
N ARG A 182 11.82 5.17 17.55
CA ARG A 182 13.13 5.27 18.19
C ARG A 182 13.30 6.58 18.95
N VAL A 183 12.77 7.67 18.44
CA VAL A 183 12.72 8.94 19.19
C VAL A 183 11.88 8.79 20.45
N ASP A 184 10.68 8.16 20.36
CA ASP A 184 9.79 7.91 21.50
C ASP A 184 10.48 7.05 22.60
N MET A 185 11.35 6.09 22.18
CA MET A 185 12.12 5.22 23.09
C MET A 185 13.47 5.83 23.52
N ASN A 186 13.80 7.03 23.05
CA ASN A 186 15.11 7.67 23.22
C ASN A 186 16.28 6.79 22.73
N GLU A 187 16.06 6.03 21.65
CA GLU A 187 17.05 5.16 21.01
C GLU A 187 17.59 5.81 19.72
N PRO A 188 18.85 5.56 19.32
CA PRO A 188 19.41 6.13 18.12
C PRO A 188 18.68 5.61 16.86
N LEU A 189 18.52 6.48 15.85
CA LEU A 189 17.93 6.13 14.56
C LEU A 189 18.84 5.14 13.83
N GLU A 190 18.32 3.97 13.44
CA GLU A 190 19.09 2.97 12.69
C GLU A 190 18.98 3.24 11.18
N ILE A 191 20.10 3.56 10.58
CA ILE A 191 20.27 3.79 9.15
C ILE A 191 21.01 2.58 8.56
N PHE A 192 20.39 1.88 7.60
CA PHE A 192 21.01 0.76 6.89
C PHE A 192 21.81 1.27 5.67
N GLY A 193 23.08 0.86 5.57
CA GLY A 193 24.05 1.44 4.63
C GLY A 193 24.52 2.82 5.10
N ILE A 194 24.90 3.67 4.16
CA ILE A 194 25.42 5.03 4.42
C ILE A 194 24.33 6.12 4.39
N GLY A 195 23.06 5.71 4.24
CA GLY A 195 21.91 6.62 4.28
C GLY A 195 21.66 7.46 3.03
N THR A 196 22.39 7.21 1.94
CA THR A 196 22.22 7.93 0.66
C THR A 196 21.12 7.39 -0.24
N LYS A 197 20.51 6.25 0.13
CA LYS A 197 19.34 5.73 -0.60
C LYS A 197 18.22 6.76 -0.60
N GLU A 198 17.66 7.01 -1.79
CA GLU A 198 16.57 7.96 -1.98
C GLU A 198 15.23 7.24 -2.16
N ARG A 199 14.18 7.79 -1.57
CA ARG A 199 12.79 7.32 -1.73
C ARG A 199 11.86 8.48 -2.04
N ASP A 200 10.93 8.22 -2.92
CA ASP A 200 9.81 9.12 -3.19
C ASP A 200 8.74 8.91 -2.11
N PHE A 201 8.80 9.73 -1.07
CA PHE A 201 7.87 9.65 0.07
C PHE A 201 6.56 10.34 -0.26
N THR A 202 5.45 9.60 -0.19
CA THR A 202 4.12 10.07 -0.57
C THR A 202 3.16 10.01 0.62
N ASN A 203 2.46 11.11 0.90
CA ASN A 203 1.50 11.16 2.00
C ASN A 203 0.26 10.30 1.70
N VAL A 204 -0.20 9.53 2.68
CA VAL A 204 -1.35 8.63 2.50
C VAL A 204 -2.64 9.35 2.14
N PHE A 205 -2.84 10.58 2.63
CA PHE A 205 -4.03 11.37 2.28
C PHE A 205 -4.01 11.80 0.81
N ASP A 206 -2.84 12.19 0.28
CA ASP A 206 -2.69 12.48 -1.15
C ASP A 206 -2.94 11.23 -1.98
N VAL A 207 -2.39 10.07 -1.55
CA VAL A 207 -2.60 8.79 -2.23
C VAL A 207 -4.08 8.46 -2.34
N VAL A 208 -4.82 8.45 -1.23
CA VAL A 208 -6.24 8.06 -1.27
C VAL A 208 -7.12 9.09 -1.97
N THR A 209 -6.78 10.38 -1.91
CA THR A 209 -7.46 11.42 -2.67
C THR A 209 -7.28 11.19 -4.17
N ASN A 210 -6.06 10.93 -4.61
CA ASN A 210 -5.77 10.64 -6.01
C ASN A 210 -6.36 9.28 -6.47
N MET A 211 -6.48 8.30 -5.58
CA MET A 211 -7.23 7.06 -5.86
C MET A 211 -8.71 7.34 -6.15
N MET A 212 -9.34 8.28 -5.44
CA MET A 212 -10.73 8.67 -5.73
C MET A 212 -10.83 9.36 -7.09
N LEU A 213 -9.91 10.27 -7.44
CA LEU A 213 -9.86 10.89 -8.76
C LEU A 213 -9.65 9.88 -9.88
N MET A 214 -8.76 8.90 -9.66
CA MET A 214 -8.47 7.81 -10.58
C MET A 214 -9.73 7.02 -10.95
N THR A 215 -10.61 6.72 -10.01
CA THR A 215 -11.83 5.94 -10.27
C THR A 215 -12.83 6.67 -11.16
N GLU A 216 -12.71 7.98 -11.31
CA GLU A 216 -13.58 8.79 -12.16
C GLU A 216 -12.92 9.17 -13.51
N ASP A 217 -11.63 8.88 -13.70
CA ASP A 217 -10.89 9.18 -14.93
C ASP A 217 -11.41 8.35 -16.12
N PRO A 218 -11.89 8.99 -17.20
CA PRO A 218 -12.39 8.28 -18.38
C PRO A 218 -11.35 7.35 -19.03
N ARG A 219 -10.07 7.72 -19.02
CA ARG A 219 -8.98 6.92 -19.62
C ARG A 219 -8.83 5.56 -18.92
N ILE A 220 -9.07 5.55 -17.61
CA ILE A 220 -9.02 4.32 -16.80
C ILE A 220 -10.30 3.51 -16.99
N LYS A 221 -11.47 4.16 -16.98
CA LYS A 221 -12.75 3.50 -17.22
C LYS A 221 -12.81 2.84 -18.61
N ASN A 222 -12.16 3.42 -19.60
CA ASN A 222 -12.11 2.91 -20.98
C ASN A 222 -10.94 1.95 -21.24
N GLY A 223 -10.07 1.69 -20.23
CA GLY A 223 -8.90 0.82 -20.34
C GLY A 223 -7.73 1.42 -21.15
N GLU A 224 -7.74 2.72 -21.40
CA GLU A 224 -6.67 3.45 -22.11
C GLU A 224 -5.45 3.68 -21.19
N MET A 225 -5.67 3.83 -19.88
CA MET A 225 -4.63 3.95 -18.85
C MET A 225 -4.76 2.80 -17.86
N LYS A 226 -3.75 1.91 -17.84
CA LYS A 226 -3.74 0.72 -16.98
C LYS A 226 -2.81 0.87 -15.78
N ASP A 227 -1.79 1.69 -15.88
CA ASP A 227 -0.79 1.92 -14.84
C ASP A 227 -0.92 3.33 -14.30
N VAL A 228 -1.11 3.45 -12.98
CA VAL A 228 -1.29 4.72 -12.28
C VAL A 228 -0.27 4.84 -11.16
N HIS A 229 0.53 5.92 -11.19
CA HIS A 229 1.65 6.10 -10.28
C HIS A 229 1.33 7.08 -9.16
N PHE A 230 1.27 6.58 -7.91
CA PHE A 230 1.03 7.37 -6.71
C PHE A 230 2.34 7.70 -5.99
N GLY A 231 3.13 8.57 -6.61
CA GLY A 231 4.38 9.13 -6.10
C GLY A 231 4.38 10.64 -6.26
N ARG A 232 5.10 11.34 -5.38
CA ARG A 232 5.19 12.81 -5.40
C ARG A 232 6.14 13.35 -6.49
N GLY A 233 7.03 12.51 -7.03
CA GLY A 233 8.09 12.92 -7.96
C GLY A 233 9.24 13.70 -7.31
N LYS A 234 9.41 13.63 -5.98
CA LYS A 234 10.45 14.34 -5.22
C LYS A 234 11.12 13.41 -4.23
N PRO A 235 12.11 12.63 -4.66
CA PRO A 235 12.82 11.70 -3.78
C PRO A 235 13.62 12.44 -2.72
N VAL A 236 13.68 11.84 -1.52
CA VAL A 236 14.40 12.34 -0.34
C VAL A 236 15.32 11.24 0.17
N SER A 237 16.54 11.58 0.59
CA SER A 237 17.48 10.60 1.15
C SER A 237 17.09 10.15 2.55
N ILE A 238 17.51 8.94 2.93
CA ILE A 238 17.30 8.45 4.31
C ILE A 238 18.04 9.32 5.32
N ASN A 239 19.19 9.91 4.94
CA ASN A 239 19.89 10.86 5.78
C ASN A 239 19.08 12.14 6.01
N ASP A 240 18.47 12.73 4.97
CA ASP A 240 17.63 13.92 5.13
C ASP A 240 16.41 13.65 6.03
N ILE A 241 15.81 12.45 5.89
CA ILE A 241 14.74 12.01 6.80
C ILE A 241 15.23 11.93 8.24
N ALA A 242 16.40 11.31 8.48
CA ALA A 242 16.99 11.19 9.82
C ALA A 242 17.39 12.56 10.40
N ASP A 243 17.92 13.46 9.57
CA ASP A 243 18.29 14.83 9.95
C ASP A 243 17.07 15.65 10.38
N ALA A 244 15.92 15.48 9.71
CA ALA A 244 14.68 16.14 10.11
C ALA A 244 14.23 15.74 11.53
N PHE A 245 14.53 14.53 11.98
CA PHE A 245 14.27 14.10 13.36
C PHE A 245 15.23 14.75 14.37
N ASN A 246 16.40 15.23 13.95
CA ASN A 246 17.44 15.81 14.83
C ASN A 246 17.70 14.95 16.07
N HIS A 247 17.96 13.67 15.85
CA HIS A 247 18.18 12.66 16.90
C HIS A 247 19.46 11.87 16.62
N ASN A 248 20.01 11.19 17.62
CA ASN A 248 21.21 10.37 17.47
C ASN A 248 21.01 9.31 16.38
N LYS A 249 22.05 9.06 15.58
CA LYS A 249 22.05 8.10 14.48
C LYS A 249 23.08 6.99 14.68
N VAL A 250 22.76 5.80 14.21
CA VAL A 250 23.68 4.67 14.12
C VAL A 250 23.55 4.04 12.74
N TYR A 251 24.69 3.80 12.09
CA TYR A 251 24.73 3.16 10.79
C TYR A 251 24.92 1.66 10.95
N LYS A 252 24.12 0.89 10.25
CA LYS A 252 24.12 -0.58 10.22
C LYS A 252 24.57 -1.08 8.85
N PHE A 253 24.91 -2.37 8.75
CA PHE A 253 25.18 -3.00 7.47
C PHE A 253 24.01 -2.78 6.51
N ASP A 254 24.35 -2.57 5.24
CA ASP A 254 23.33 -2.37 4.21
C ASP A 254 22.46 -3.63 4.02
N MET A 255 21.21 -3.41 3.66
CA MET A 255 20.29 -4.50 3.39
C MET A 255 20.30 -4.81 1.89
N PRO A 256 20.54 -6.07 1.51
CA PRO A 256 20.49 -6.47 0.11
C PRO A 256 19.04 -6.38 -0.44
N GLY A 257 18.93 -6.27 -1.75
CA GLY A 257 17.62 -6.33 -2.45
C GLY A 257 16.79 -5.05 -2.40
N GLU A 258 17.36 -3.91 -1.98
CA GLU A 258 16.71 -2.61 -2.05
C GLU A 258 17.35 -1.70 -3.10
N ALA A 259 16.51 -1.11 -3.99
CA ALA A 259 16.96 -0.12 -4.98
C ALA A 259 17.66 1.08 -4.30
N GLN A 260 18.66 1.67 -4.97
CA GLN A 260 19.34 2.88 -4.50
C GLN A 260 18.42 4.10 -4.53
N LYS A 261 17.57 4.19 -5.53
CA LYS A 261 16.62 5.31 -5.70
C LYS A 261 15.29 4.81 -6.20
N THR A 262 14.20 5.34 -5.65
CA THR A 262 12.86 5.23 -6.22
C THR A 262 12.32 6.63 -6.48
N HIS A 263 11.81 6.87 -7.68
CA HIS A 263 11.36 8.20 -8.13
C HIS A 263 10.17 8.04 -9.09
N CYS A 264 9.03 8.59 -8.73
CA CYS A 264 7.88 8.65 -9.63
C CYS A 264 8.15 9.69 -10.71
N GLN A 265 8.28 9.25 -11.96
CA GLN A 265 8.54 10.13 -13.09
C GLN A 265 7.26 10.79 -13.59
N GLU A 266 6.14 10.08 -13.51
CA GLU A 266 4.82 10.51 -14.00
C GLU A 266 3.79 10.44 -12.87
N PRO A 267 3.82 11.40 -11.91
CA PRO A 267 2.85 11.44 -10.82
C PRO A 267 1.41 11.62 -11.33
N TYR A 268 0.50 10.77 -10.86
CA TYR A 268 -0.92 10.93 -11.13
C TYR A 268 -1.58 11.81 -10.07
N GLY A 269 -2.17 12.93 -10.50
CA GLY A 269 -2.85 13.88 -9.61
C GLY A 269 -1.91 14.88 -8.90
N GLU A 270 -2.37 15.44 -7.79
CA GLU A 270 -1.64 16.47 -7.04
C GLU A 270 -1.18 15.93 -5.67
N TYR A 271 -0.03 16.45 -5.21
CA TYR A 271 0.61 16.03 -3.94
C TYR A 271 0.97 17.24 -3.11
N LEU A 272 0.27 17.44 -2.00
CA LEU A 272 0.47 18.53 -1.06
C LEU A 272 1.37 18.16 0.12
N GLY A 273 1.42 16.86 0.44
CA GLY A 273 2.21 16.34 1.55
C GLY A 273 3.72 16.45 1.32
N ASP A 274 4.44 16.88 2.34
CA ASP A 274 5.90 16.91 2.39
C ASP A 274 6.39 16.16 3.62
N VAL A 275 7.22 15.14 3.42
CA VAL A 275 7.66 14.26 4.50
C VAL A 275 8.52 14.97 5.54
N LEU A 276 9.38 15.91 5.14
CA LEU A 276 10.22 16.66 6.07
C LEU A 276 9.38 17.63 6.91
N LYS A 277 8.39 18.29 6.28
CA LYS A 277 7.41 19.11 6.99
C LYS A 277 6.58 18.28 7.96
N TYR A 278 6.09 17.12 7.56
CA TYR A 278 5.33 16.21 8.41
C TYR A 278 6.12 15.76 9.65
N ILE A 279 7.41 15.45 9.50
CA ILE A 279 8.29 15.11 10.61
C ILE A 279 8.49 16.32 11.54
N THR A 280 8.70 17.50 10.98
CA THR A 280 8.88 18.75 11.75
C THR A 280 7.63 19.11 12.56
N GLU A 281 6.45 18.95 11.99
CA GLU A 281 5.15 19.20 12.67
C GLU A 281 4.93 18.16 13.79
N TRP A 282 5.19 16.88 13.52
CA TRP A 282 5.12 15.85 14.54
C TRP A 282 6.04 16.14 15.74
N LYS A 283 7.28 16.57 15.49
CA LYS A 283 8.22 16.93 16.56
C LYS A 283 7.70 18.06 17.45
N LYS A 284 7.09 19.09 16.88
CA LYS A 284 6.53 20.19 17.65
C LYS A 284 5.46 19.71 18.63
N LEU A 285 4.59 18.78 18.18
CA LEU A 285 3.57 18.19 19.03
C LEU A 285 4.17 17.27 20.10
N TYR A 286 5.20 16.51 19.74
CA TYR A 286 5.90 15.60 20.64
C TYR A 286 6.57 16.35 21.82
N VAL A 287 7.29 17.44 21.54
CA VAL A 287 7.95 18.28 22.58
C VAL A 287 6.91 18.89 23.52
N GLN A 288 5.78 19.38 23.00
CA GLN A 288 4.72 19.95 23.83
C GLN A 288 4.09 18.92 24.80
N GLN A 289 4.05 17.64 24.41
CA GLN A 289 3.51 16.56 25.28
C GLN A 289 4.54 16.06 26.30
N SER A 290 5.84 16.17 26.04
CA SER A 290 6.90 15.78 26.98
C SER A 290 7.17 16.82 28.07
N ASP A 291 6.76 18.08 27.86
CA ASP A 291 6.91 19.19 28.80
C ASP A 291 5.65 19.41 29.66
N SER A 292 4.59 18.64 29.45
CA SER A 292 3.33 18.65 30.21
C SER A 292 3.23 17.44 31.15
#